data_94b8cc33206d3b572bd9007d9a22e88e
#
_entry.id   94b8cc33206d3b572bd9007d9a22e88e
#
_cell.length_a   1.000
_cell.length_b   1.000
_cell.length_c   1.000
_cell.angle_alpha   90.00
_cell.angle_beta   90.00
_cell.angle_gamma   90.00
#
_symmetry.space_group_name_H-M   'P 1'
#
loop_
_entity.id
_entity.type
_entity.pdbx_description
1 polymer ?
#
loop_
_entity_poly.entity_id
_entity_poly.type
_entity_poly.pdbx_seq_one_letter_code
_entity_poly.pdbx_strand_id
1 'polypeptide(L)'
;MNTIGAMALAAAGLVTVAGSLETPVVGDLFESTPAARQAQDWEWQGAVDRGDAIEIKGVNGRIKASGTSGGQVVVSAVKKGKDDDPASVRIEVVEHSGGVTICAVYPDVEGKKNECAPGDGGRLSSQDNDVNVSFTVQVPAGVRLVATTVNGDIEAGGIGADVAATTVNGDVKVSTSGLARATTVNGSIQASMGRADWDGALSFNTVNGSITVNLPDGVSTDVSASTVNGSMNTEFQLTVTGRFSMKSMHGTIGSGGRDLEMATVNGSIHLKSGG
;
A
#
# COMPACT_ATOMS: atom_id res chain seq x y z
N MET A 1 -41.93 -42.82 48.59
CA MET A 1 -43.38 -42.51 48.70
C MET A 1 -43.79 -42.09 47.32
N ASN A 2 -44.45 -43.00 46.68
CA ASN A 2 -45.74 -42.96 46.01
C ASN A 2 -45.78 -42.11 44.71
N THR A 3 -46.23 -42.56 43.62
CA THR A 3 -46.96 -43.69 43.01
C THR A 3 -47.46 -43.12 41.66
N ILE A 4 -47.18 -43.83 40.58
CA ILE A 4 -48.09 -44.60 39.72
C ILE A 4 -49.16 -43.76 39.02
N GLY A 5 -49.27 -43.92 37.71
CA GLY A 5 -50.42 -43.57 36.92
C GLY A 5 -50.19 -43.89 35.45
N ALA A 6 -50.51 -45.11 35.12
CA ALA A 6 -50.55 -45.70 33.81
C ALA A 6 -51.97 -45.58 33.21
N MET A 7 -52.11 -46.03 31.96
CA MET A 7 -53.29 -46.43 31.21
C MET A 7 -53.67 -45.45 30.06
N ALA A 8 -54.02 -45.89 28.92
CA ALA A 8 -54.09 -47.14 28.15
C ALA A 8 -54.83 -46.81 26.86
N LEU A 9 -54.46 -47.48 25.80
CA LEU A 9 -55.19 -48.00 24.67
C LEU A 9 -56.43 -47.24 24.08
N ALA A 10 -56.40 -47.04 22.80
CA ALA A 10 -57.39 -47.66 21.91
C ALA A 10 -56.93 -47.61 20.42
N ALA A 11 -57.06 -48.75 19.80
CA ALA A 11 -56.79 -49.03 18.40
C ALA A 11 -58.04 -48.72 17.52
N ALA A 12 -57.80 -48.58 16.24
CA ALA A 12 -58.49 -49.16 15.11
C ALA A 12 -58.68 -48.17 13.93
N GLY A 13 -58.41 -48.65 12.77
CA GLY A 13 -59.01 -48.29 11.55
C GLY A 13 -58.14 -48.26 10.31
N LEU A 14 -57.94 -49.41 9.72
CA LEU A 14 -57.37 -49.66 8.41
C LEU A 14 -58.29 -49.08 7.30
N VAL A 15 -57.78 -48.22 6.41
CA VAL A 15 -58.31 -48.13 5.04
C VAL A 15 -57.10 -47.87 4.09
N THR A 16 -56.79 -48.88 3.29
CA THR A 16 -55.87 -48.83 2.16
C THR A 16 -56.58 -48.18 0.97
N VAL A 17 -56.05 -47.08 0.43
CA VAL A 17 -56.29 -46.66 -0.95
C VAL A 17 -54.95 -46.44 -1.62
N ALA A 18 -54.61 -47.34 -2.53
CA ALA A 18 -53.53 -47.20 -3.45
C ALA A 18 -53.84 -46.13 -4.48
N GLY A 19 -53.15 -45.02 -4.46
CA GLY A 19 -53.16 -44.03 -5.51
C GLY A 19 -51.73 -43.61 -5.78
N SER A 20 -51.17 -44.14 -6.86
CA SER A 20 -49.87 -43.72 -7.40
C SER A 20 -50.01 -42.29 -7.92
N LEU A 21 -49.49 -41.33 -7.16
CA LEU A 21 -49.22 -40.00 -7.63
C LEU A 21 -47.71 -39.89 -7.95
N GLU A 22 -47.38 -39.90 -9.23
CA GLU A 22 -46.07 -39.51 -9.75
C GLU A 22 -45.86 -38.04 -9.38
N THR A 23 -44.94 -37.81 -8.45
CA THR A 23 -44.43 -36.48 -8.18
C THR A 23 -43.44 -36.11 -9.27
N PRO A 24 -43.59 -34.95 -9.93
CA PRO A 24 -42.54 -34.47 -10.82
C PRO A 24 -41.26 -34.21 -9.98
N VAL A 25 -40.18 -34.84 -10.36
CA VAL A 25 -38.83 -34.50 -9.88
C VAL A 25 -38.54 -33.13 -10.45
N VAL A 26 -38.78 -32.09 -9.66
CA VAL A 26 -38.18 -30.77 -9.87
C VAL A 26 -36.71 -30.94 -9.57
N GLY A 27 -35.94 -31.08 -10.63
CA GLY A 27 -34.48 -30.99 -10.51
C GLY A 27 -34.13 -29.62 -9.94
N ASP A 28 -33.72 -29.58 -8.69
CA ASP A 28 -33.05 -28.44 -8.10
C ASP A 28 -31.78 -28.19 -8.91
N LEU A 29 -31.87 -27.28 -9.88
CA LEU A 29 -30.73 -26.58 -10.42
C LEU A 29 -30.21 -25.67 -9.31
N PHE A 30 -29.52 -26.25 -8.32
CA PHE A 30 -28.60 -25.48 -7.54
C PHE A 30 -27.44 -25.09 -8.47
N GLU A 31 -27.60 -23.95 -9.15
CA GLU A 31 -26.48 -23.20 -9.63
C GLU A 31 -25.60 -22.92 -8.41
N SER A 32 -24.56 -23.69 -8.26
CA SER A 32 -23.50 -23.42 -7.30
C SER A 32 -22.91 -22.08 -7.73
N THR A 33 -23.37 -21.00 -7.10
CA THR A 33 -22.64 -19.73 -7.09
C THR A 33 -21.21 -20.08 -6.73
N PRO A 34 -20.19 -19.71 -7.56
CA PRO A 34 -18.81 -19.95 -7.22
C PRO A 34 -18.57 -19.32 -5.85
N ALA A 35 -18.20 -20.15 -4.88
CA ALA A 35 -17.84 -19.67 -3.55
C ALA A 35 -16.76 -18.62 -3.77
N ALA A 36 -17.03 -17.39 -3.35
CA ALA A 36 -16.05 -16.33 -3.38
C ALA A 36 -14.81 -16.90 -2.68
N ARG A 37 -13.67 -17.02 -3.40
CA ARG A 37 -12.45 -17.58 -2.86
C ARG A 37 -12.10 -16.76 -1.63
N GLN A 38 -12.00 -17.43 -0.48
CA GLN A 38 -11.86 -16.78 0.82
C GLN A 38 -10.57 -15.96 0.84
N ALA A 39 -10.65 -14.76 1.40
CA ALA A 39 -9.46 -13.97 1.67
C ALA A 39 -8.51 -14.77 2.55
N GLN A 40 -7.25 -14.82 2.18
CA GLN A 40 -6.20 -15.47 2.97
C GLN A 40 -5.40 -14.41 3.69
N ASP A 41 -5.48 -14.42 5.02
CA ASP A 41 -4.77 -13.49 5.88
C ASP A 41 -3.39 -14.04 6.24
N TRP A 42 -2.41 -13.15 6.32
CA TRP A 42 -1.04 -13.43 6.74
C TRP A 42 -0.58 -12.31 7.68
N GLU A 43 0.18 -12.67 8.70
CA GLU A 43 0.71 -11.72 9.66
C GLU A 43 2.17 -12.05 10.02
N TRP A 44 2.96 -11.01 10.22
CA TRP A 44 4.33 -11.07 10.73
C TRP A 44 4.55 -9.96 11.75
N GLN A 45 5.34 -10.28 12.78
CA GLN A 45 5.75 -9.34 13.80
C GLN A 45 7.22 -9.59 14.13
N GLY A 46 8.00 -8.50 14.18
CA GLY A 46 9.43 -8.60 14.48
C GLY A 46 10.03 -7.27 14.93
N ALA A 47 11.20 -7.36 15.55
CA ALA A 47 11.99 -6.20 15.89
C ALA A 47 12.78 -5.75 14.64
N VAL A 48 12.80 -4.43 14.40
CA VAL A 48 13.66 -3.77 13.44
C VAL A 48 14.38 -2.66 14.20
N ASP A 49 15.69 -2.57 14.08
CA ASP A 49 16.48 -1.61 14.84
C ASP A 49 16.21 -0.17 14.37
N ARG A 50 16.39 0.77 15.29
CA ARG A 50 16.29 2.21 14.95
C ARG A 50 17.35 2.58 13.93
N GLY A 51 16.95 3.25 12.86
CA GLY A 51 17.80 3.58 11.71
C GLY A 51 17.76 2.54 10.60
N ASP A 52 17.32 1.32 10.87
CA ASP A 52 17.04 0.30 9.85
C ASP A 52 15.68 0.48 9.21
N ALA A 53 15.37 -0.31 8.19
CA ALA A 53 14.17 -0.19 7.40
C ALA A 53 13.27 -1.44 7.49
N ILE A 54 11.95 -1.20 7.55
CA ILE A 54 10.98 -2.16 7.05
C ILE A 54 10.70 -1.83 5.58
N GLU A 55 10.96 -2.77 4.70
CA GLU A 55 10.71 -2.65 3.27
C GLU A 55 9.57 -3.57 2.86
N ILE A 56 8.54 -3.02 2.22
CA ILE A 56 7.37 -3.75 1.70
C ILE A 56 7.36 -3.67 0.19
N LYS A 57 7.35 -4.82 -0.47
CA LYS A 57 7.31 -4.93 -1.93
C LYS A 57 6.07 -5.69 -2.38
N GLY A 58 5.18 -4.99 -3.06
CA GLY A 58 3.98 -5.53 -3.70
C GLY A 58 4.06 -5.45 -5.23
N VAL A 59 3.07 -6.07 -5.89
CA VAL A 59 2.80 -5.88 -7.32
C VAL A 59 1.37 -5.37 -7.48
N ASN A 60 0.37 -6.14 -7.06
CA ASN A 60 -1.02 -5.75 -7.11
C ASN A 60 -1.55 -5.59 -5.68
N GLY A 61 -1.91 -4.38 -5.32
CA GLY A 61 -2.52 -4.04 -4.03
C GLY A 61 -1.88 -2.83 -3.37
N ARG A 62 -2.64 -2.28 -2.44
CA ARG A 62 -2.23 -1.09 -1.69
C ARG A 62 -1.30 -1.44 -0.53
N ILE A 63 -0.52 -0.45 -0.13
CA ILE A 63 0.29 -0.50 1.09
C ILE A 63 -0.18 0.63 2.01
N LYS A 64 -0.68 0.26 3.18
CA LYS A 64 -1.08 1.22 4.21
C LYS A 64 -0.17 1.06 5.44
N ALA A 65 0.55 2.12 5.78
CA ALA A 65 1.43 2.15 6.94
C ALA A 65 1.01 3.24 7.94
N SER A 66 1.20 2.97 9.20
CA SER A 66 0.96 3.92 10.28
C SER A 66 2.05 3.84 11.33
N GLY A 67 2.42 5.00 11.91
CA GLY A 67 3.30 5.04 13.05
C GLY A 67 2.66 4.40 14.28
N THR A 68 3.46 3.73 15.11
CA THR A 68 3.01 3.14 16.37
C THR A 68 3.96 3.48 17.51
N SER A 69 3.43 3.50 18.73
CA SER A 69 4.21 3.58 19.96
C SER A 69 4.74 2.21 20.42
N GLY A 70 4.37 1.12 19.75
CA GLY A 70 4.89 -0.21 20.00
C GLY A 70 6.38 -0.33 19.67
N GLY A 71 7.04 -1.36 20.21
CA GLY A 71 8.46 -1.62 20.00
C GLY A 71 8.77 -2.55 18.82
N GLN A 72 7.76 -3.11 18.18
CA GLN A 72 7.91 -4.07 17.09
C GLN A 72 7.15 -3.60 15.85
N VAL A 73 7.68 -3.94 14.68
CA VAL A 73 6.94 -3.81 13.42
C VAL A 73 5.91 -4.92 13.34
N VAL A 74 4.69 -4.58 12.96
CA VAL A 74 3.63 -5.54 12.66
C VAL A 74 3.22 -5.35 11.20
N VAL A 75 3.19 -6.44 10.44
CA VAL A 75 2.76 -6.44 9.05
C VAL A 75 1.68 -7.48 8.86
N SER A 76 0.52 -7.05 8.38
CA SER A 76 -0.52 -7.96 7.92
C SER A 76 -0.72 -7.82 6.42
N ALA A 77 -1.01 -8.94 5.76
CA ALA A 77 -1.32 -9.00 4.35
C ALA A 77 -2.62 -9.76 4.11
N VAL A 78 -3.53 -9.12 3.38
CA VAL A 78 -4.78 -9.75 2.95
C VAL A 78 -4.70 -10.03 1.46
N LYS A 79 -4.78 -11.30 1.08
CA LYS A 79 -4.75 -11.78 -0.31
C LYS A 79 -6.15 -12.06 -0.80
N LYS A 80 -6.53 -11.52 -1.96
CA LYS A 80 -7.84 -11.71 -2.59
C LYS A 80 -7.65 -11.91 -4.08
N GLY A 81 -8.19 -13.00 -4.64
CA GLY A 81 -8.30 -13.24 -6.06
C GLY A 81 -9.77 -13.31 -6.47
N LYS A 82 -10.08 -12.90 -7.68
CA LYS A 82 -11.39 -13.10 -8.29
C LYS A 82 -11.43 -14.43 -9.03
N ASP A 83 -10.45 -14.63 -9.89
CA ASP A 83 -10.34 -15.82 -10.74
C ASP A 83 -9.19 -16.73 -10.28
N ASP A 84 -8.12 -16.17 -9.74
CA ASP A 84 -6.95 -16.91 -9.26
C ASP A 84 -7.02 -17.23 -7.76
N ASP A 85 -6.33 -18.30 -7.37
CA ASP A 85 -6.23 -18.73 -5.98
C ASP A 85 -5.31 -17.76 -5.18
N PRO A 86 -5.78 -17.13 -4.11
CA PRO A 86 -4.93 -16.34 -3.22
C PRO A 86 -3.71 -17.09 -2.67
N ALA A 87 -3.78 -18.42 -2.55
CA ALA A 87 -2.65 -19.23 -2.12
C ALA A 87 -1.51 -19.31 -3.14
N SER A 88 -1.76 -18.95 -4.41
CA SER A 88 -0.73 -18.89 -5.45
C SER A 88 0.34 -17.83 -5.17
N VAL A 89 0.01 -16.79 -4.42
CA VAL A 89 0.96 -15.72 -4.03
C VAL A 89 1.50 -16.01 -2.64
N ARG A 90 2.82 -16.13 -2.52
CA ARG A 90 3.52 -16.30 -1.24
C ARG A 90 3.93 -14.96 -0.68
N ILE A 91 3.92 -14.84 0.65
CA ILE A 91 4.57 -13.71 1.34
C ILE A 91 5.91 -14.21 1.85
N GLU A 92 6.98 -13.60 1.40
CA GLU A 92 8.35 -13.94 1.81
C GLU A 92 8.94 -12.84 2.68
N VAL A 93 9.68 -13.24 3.72
CA VAL A 93 10.36 -12.36 4.65
C VAL A 93 11.85 -12.59 4.52
N VAL A 94 12.62 -11.54 4.28
CA VAL A 94 14.08 -11.56 4.15
C VAL A 94 14.67 -10.61 5.18
N GLU A 95 15.35 -11.16 6.19
CA GLU A 95 16.11 -10.38 7.15
C GLU A 95 17.52 -10.10 6.61
N HIS A 96 18.02 -8.89 6.81
CA HIS A 96 19.34 -8.46 6.35
C HIS A 96 19.90 -7.36 7.26
N SER A 97 21.16 -6.99 7.07
CA SER A 97 21.87 -6.01 7.91
C SER A 97 21.29 -4.60 7.92
N GLY A 98 20.37 -4.27 7.03
CA GLY A 98 19.70 -2.95 6.95
C GLY A 98 18.23 -2.99 7.35
N GLY A 99 17.75 -4.14 7.90
CA GLY A 99 16.39 -4.34 8.36
C GLY A 99 15.69 -5.57 7.82
N VAL A 100 14.43 -5.44 7.44
CA VAL A 100 13.58 -6.55 6.98
C VAL A 100 12.86 -6.16 5.68
N THR A 101 12.92 -7.04 4.69
CA THR A 101 12.16 -6.92 3.43
C THR A 101 11.05 -7.97 3.39
N ILE A 102 9.82 -7.54 3.12
CA ILE A 102 8.65 -8.41 2.99
C ILE A 102 8.05 -8.21 1.60
N CYS A 103 7.94 -9.31 0.85
CA CYS A 103 7.48 -9.29 -0.54
C CYS A 103 6.24 -10.15 -0.77
N ALA A 104 5.34 -9.67 -1.63
CA ALA A 104 4.34 -10.53 -2.27
C ALA A 104 4.95 -11.17 -3.52
N VAL A 105 5.25 -12.47 -3.45
CA VAL A 105 5.92 -13.22 -4.51
C VAL A 105 4.89 -14.02 -5.30
N TYR A 106 4.63 -13.58 -6.51
CA TYR A 106 3.72 -14.20 -7.47
C TYR A 106 4.36 -15.41 -8.14
N PRO A 107 3.59 -16.29 -8.81
CA PRO A 107 4.14 -17.35 -9.63
C PRO A 107 5.15 -16.84 -10.65
N ASP A 108 6.10 -17.71 -11.02
CA ASP A 108 7.12 -17.38 -12.00
C ASP A 108 6.51 -17.10 -13.38
N VAL A 109 7.09 -16.15 -14.10
CA VAL A 109 6.59 -15.68 -15.40
C VAL A 109 7.58 -16.03 -16.50
N GLU A 110 7.14 -16.76 -17.52
CA GLU A 110 7.94 -17.12 -18.70
C GLU A 110 9.32 -17.72 -18.34
N GLY A 111 9.36 -18.58 -17.32
CA GLY A 111 10.59 -19.22 -16.86
C GLY A 111 11.55 -18.28 -16.10
N LYS A 112 11.15 -17.03 -15.85
CA LYS A 112 11.87 -16.09 -15.01
C LYS A 112 11.35 -16.16 -13.59
N LYS A 113 12.23 -16.49 -12.67
CA LYS A 113 11.89 -16.65 -11.25
C LYS A 113 11.57 -15.31 -10.62
N ASN A 114 10.46 -15.28 -9.85
CA ASN A 114 10.17 -14.22 -8.92
C ASN A 114 10.88 -14.49 -7.59
N GLU A 115 11.59 -13.50 -7.08
CA GLU A 115 12.44 -13.62 -5.89
C GLU A 115 12.39 -12.35 -5.06
N CYS A 116 12.24 -12.51 -3.73
CA CYS A 116 12.28 -11.42 -2.77
C CYS A 116 13.74 -11.11 -2.41
N ALA A 117 14.15 -9.86 -2.55
CA ALA A 117 15.45 -9.39 -2.09
C ALA A 117 15.39 -7.91 -1.68
N PRO A 118 16.28 -7.45 -0.79
CA PRO A 118 16.33 -6.07 -0.31
C PRO A 118 16.74 -5.06 -1.40
N GLY A 119 16.31 -3.83 -1.24
CA GLY A 119 16.66 -2.70 -2.11
C GLY A 119 16.22 -2.94 -3.56
N ASP A 120 17.07 -2.64 -4.52
CA ASP A 120 16.80 -2.87 -5.96
C ASP A 120 16.98 -4.34 -6.38
N GLY A 121 17.29 -5.21 -5.44
CA GLY A 121 17.47 -6.64 -5.69
C GLY A 121 16.15 -7.39 -5.89
N GLY A 122 16.29 -8.63 -6.39
CA GLY A 122 15.16 -9.51 -6.65
C GLY A 122 14.36 -9.12 -7.91
N ARG A 123 13.31 -9.86 -8.16
CA ARG A 123 12.36 -9.62 -9.23
C ARG A 123 10.97 -9.92 -8.73
N LEU A 124 10.05 -9.01 -8.91
CA LEU A 124 8.63 -9.22 -8.62
C LEU A 124 7.82 -8.81 -9.86
N SER A 125 7.05 -9.75 -10.38
CA SER A 125 6.19 -9.54 -11.54
C SER A 125 4.95 -10.42 -11.41
N SER A 126 3.81 -9.92 -11.85
CA SER A 126 2.59 -10.72 -12.02
C SER A 126 2.20 -10.70 -13.49
N GLN A 127 1.88 -11.87 -14.03
CA GLN A 127 1.30 -12.02 -15.35
C GLN A 127 0.18 -13.06 -15.24
N ASP A 128 -0.97 -12.75 -15.84
CA ASP A 128 -2.15 -13.62 -15.82
C ASP A 128 -2.50 -14.12 -14.41
N ASN A 129 -2.36 -13.22 -13.41
CA ASN A 129 -2.72 -13.49 -12.01
C ASN A 129 -3.36 -12.23 -11.41
N ASP A 130 -4.62 -12.36 -10.99
CA ASP A 130 -5.47 -11.28 -10.51
C ASP A 130 -5.45 -11.12 -8.97
N VAL A 131 -4.63 -11.89 -8.28
CA VAL A 131 -4.53 -11.81 -6.82
C VAL A 131 -4.03 -10.44 -6.41
N ASN A 132 -4.85 -9.78 -5.59
CA ASN A 132 -4.51 -8.53 -4.92
C ASN A 132 -3.97 -8.83 -3.51
N VAL A 133 -2.82 -8.24 -3.16
CA VAL A 133 -2.20 -8.35 -1.84
C VAL A 133 -2.15 -6.98 -1.21
N SER A 134 -3.05 -6.72 -0.27
CA SER A 134 -3.09 -5.46 0.48
C SER A 134 -2.32 -5.59 1.79
N PHE A 135 -1.27 -4.76 1.96
CA PHE A 135 -0.47 -4.72 3.18
C PHE A 135 -0.95 -3.64 4.15
N THR A 136 -0.96 -3.96 5.45
CA THR A 136 -1.09 -3.00 6.54
C THR A 136 0.13 -3.12 7.45
N VAL A 137 0.80 -2.00 7.73
CA VAL A 137 2.08 -1.96 8.43
C VAL A 137 1.99 -1.01 9.62
N GLN A 138 2.39 -1.47 10.80
CA GLN A 138 2.62 -0.63 11.98
C GLN A 138 4.12 -0.45 12.16
N VAL A 139 4.58 0.80 12.12
CA VAL A 139 6.00 1.15 12.10
C VAL A 139 6.38 1.87 13.39
N PRO A 140 7.27 1.30 14.24
CA PRO A 140 7.79 1.96 15.43
C PRO A 140 8.57 3.23 15.11
N ALA A 141 8.63 4.14 16.08
CA ALA A 141 9.42 5.36 15.95
C ALA A 141 10.91 5.05 15.74
N GLY A 142 11.51 5.67 14.73
CA GLY A 142 12.91 5.50 14.36
C GLY A 142 13.18 4.40 13.33
N VAL A 143 12.20 3.57 13.01
CA VAL A 143 12.27 2.60 11.89
C VAL A 143 11.87 3.28 10.60
N ARG A 144 12.71 3.20 9.57
CA ARG A 144 12.43 3.75 8.24
C ARG A 144 11.42 2.86 7.50
N LEU A 145 10.59 3.47 6.67
CA LEU A 145 9.66 2.75 5.80
C LEU A 145 10.09 2.89 4.34
N VAL A 146 10.23 1.76 3.66
CA VAL A 146 10.35 1.69 2.20
C VAL A 146 9.16 0.91 1.66
N ALA A 147 8.35 1.53 0.82
CA ALA A 147 7.14 0.93 0.28
C ALA A 147 7.14 0.99 -1.25
N THR A 148 7.04 -0.17 -1.90
CA THR A 148 7.03 -0.29 -3.36
C THR A 148 5.88 -1.19 -3.81
N THR A 149 5.10 -0.72 -4.77
CA THR A 149 4.07 -1.53 -5.45
C THR A 149 3.99 -1.13 -6.93
N VAL A 150 3.25 -1.86 -7.74
CA VAL A 150 3.03 -1.49 -9.15
C VAL A 150 1.60 -0.96 -9.32
N ASN A 151 0.62 -1.71 -8.86
CA ASN A 151 -0.80 -1.37 -9.01
C ASN A 151 -1.44 -1.23 -7.62
N GLY A 152 -1.39 -0.04 -7.06
CA GLY A 152 -1.99 0.27 -5.78
C GLY A 152 -1.47 1.56 -5.18
N ASP A 153 -2.27 2.13 -4.29
CA ASP A 153 -1.92 3.32 -3.56
C ASP A 153 -0.97 3.01 -2.40
N ILE A 154 -0.13 3.98 -2.05
CA ILE A 154 0.71 3.93 -0.86
C ILE A 154 0.26 5.05 0.08
N GLU A 155 -0.18 4.68 1.27
CA GLU A 155 -0.55 5.60 2.34
C GLU A 155 0.33 5.34 3.57
N ALA A 156 1.14 6.31 3.96
CA ALA A 156 2.00 6.24 5.15
C ALA A 156 1.69 7.44 6.06
N GLY A 157 1.09 7.19 7.20
CA GLY A 157 0.61 8.23 8.11
C GLY A 157 1.31 8.22 9.47
N GLY A 158 1.78 9.39 9.93
CA GLY A 158 2.36 9.55 11.25
C GLY A 158 3.63 8.73 11.50
N ILE A 159 4.41 8.47 10.46
CA ILE A 159 5.67 7.70 10.59
C ILE A 159 6.70 8.53 11.34
N GLY A 160 7.38 7.90 12.31
CA GLY A 160 8.39 8.53 13.17
C GLY A 160 9.82 8.51 12.61
N ALA A 161 10.00 8.29 11.31
CA ALA A 161 11.29 8.22 10.61
C ALA A 161 11.11 8.45 9.10
N ASP A 162 12.19 8.35 8.32
CA ASP A 162 12.15 8.60 6.89
C ASP A 162 11.28 7.59 6.13
N VAL A 163 10.61 8.07 5.09
CA VAL A 163 9.72 7.29 4.21
C VAL A 163 10.16 7.42 2.77
N ALA A 164 10.31 6.29 2.07
CA ALA A 164 10.45 6.23 0.62
C ALA A 164 9.28 5.42 0.04
N ALA A 165 8.52 6.00 -0.89
CA ALA A 165 7.34 5.39 -1.47
C ALA A 165 7.40 5.42 -3.00
N THR A 166 7.24 4.25 -3.63
CA THR A 166 7.28 4.11 -5.10
C THR A 166 6.13 3.25 -5.59
N THR A 167 5.35 3.76 -6.52
CA THR A 167 4.33 2.99 -7.23
C THR A 167 4.35 3.31 -8.72
N VAL A 168 3.64 2.55 -9.53
CA VAL A 168 3.45 2.87 -10.96
C VAL A 168 2.04 3.40 -11.17
N ASN A 169 1.04 2.69 -10.70
CA ASN A 169 -0.37 3.05 -10.84
C ASN A 169 -1.02 3.17 -9.47
N GLY A 170 -1.01 4.36 -8.93
CA GLY A 170 -1.60 4.68 -7.64
C GLY A 170 -1.12 6.01 -7.09
N ASP A 171 -1.88 6.55 -6.16
CA ASP A 171 -1.53 7.76 -5.43
C ASP A 171 -0.56 7.44 -4.29
N VAL A 172 0.30 8.40 -3.98
CA VAL A 172 1.22 8.33 -2.84
C VAL A 172 0.88 9.42 -1.83
N LYS A 173 0.54 9.02 -0.62
CA LYS A 173 0.28 9.93 0.49
C LYS A 173 1.20 9.60 1.67
N VAL A 174 2.05 10.54 2.04
CA VAL A 174 3.03 10.38 3.11
C VAL A 174 2.89 11.51 4.13
N SER A 175 2.86 11.15 5.41
CA SER A 175 3.03 12.06 6.54
C SER A 175 4.04 11.48 7.51
N THR A 176 5.15 12.17 7.72
CA THR A 176 6.27 11.70 8.56
C THR A 176 6.91 12.85 9.34
N SER A 177 7.44 12.55 10.52
CA SER A 177 8.34 13.46 11.23
C SER A 177 9.78 13.45 10.68
N GLY A 178 10.12 12.48 9.82
CA GLY A 178 11.37 12.38 9.08
C GLY A 178 11.31 13.07 7.71
N LEU A 179 12.06 12.51 6.76
CA LEU A 179 12.08 12.91 5.35
C LEU A 179 11.13 12.03 4.52
N ALA A 180 10.54 12.60 3.48
CA ALA A 180 9.73 11.88 2.52
C ALA A 180 10.36 11.93 1.12
N ARG A 181 10.38 10.79 0.43
CA ARG A 181 10.64 10.66 -1.01
C ARG A 181 9.49 9.90 -1.64
N ALA A 182 9.04 10.35 -2.81
CA ALA A 182 7.92 9.70 -3.46
C ALA A 182 8.04 9.71 -4.98
N THR A 183 7.73 8.58 -5.60
CA THR A 183 7.69 8.44 -7.06
C THR A 183 6.47 7.64 -7.48
N THR A 184 5.76 8.13 -8.49
CA THR A 184 4.70 7.36 -9.17
C THR A 184 4.75 7.63 -10.68
N VAL A 185 4.04 6.88 -11.48
CA VAL A 185 3.85 7.20 -12.89
C VAL A 185 2.45 7.75 -13.13
N ASN A 186 1.44 7.04 -12.67
CA ASN A 186 0.04 7.41 -12.82
C ASN A 186 -0.60 7.56 -11.43
N GLY A 187 -0.53 8.76 -10.89
CA GLY A 187 -1.07 9.11 -9.59
C GLY A 187 -0.49 10.41 -9.07
N SER A 188 -1.12 10.96 -8.06
CA SER A 188 -0.69 12.18 -7.39
C SER A 188 0.16 11.88 -6.16
N ILE A 189 1.02 12.81 -5.81
CA ILE A 189 1.88 12.73 -4.63
C ILE A 189 1.44 13.80 -3.64
N GLN A 190 1.18 13.40 -2.40
CA GLN A 190 0.99 14.28 -1.26
C GLN A 190 1.98 13.90 -0.17
N ALA A 191 2.91 14.76 0.15
CA ALA A 191 3.93 14.51 1.15
C ALA A 191 3.98 15.63 2.19
N SER A 192 4.03 15.26 3.46
CA SER A 192 4.30 16.15 4.58
C SER A 192 5.47 15.59 5.37
N MET A 193 6.50 16.39 5.58
CA MET A 193 7.71 15.97 6.31
C MET A 193 8.04 16.95 7.43
N GLY A 194 8.57 16.40 8.54
CA GLY A 194 8.89 17.17 9.73
C GLY A 194 10.36 17.57 9.86
N ARG A 195 11.26 17.01 9.05
CA ARG A 195 12.68 17.38 9.03
C ARG A 195 12.98 18.43 7.97
N ALA A 196 13.81 19.39 8.36
CA ALA A 196 14.27 20.48 7.49
C ALA A 196 15.71 20.27 6.98
N ASP A 197 16.35 19.16 7.31
CA ASP A 197 17.74 18.85 6.97
C ASP A 197 17.84 17.47 6.28
N TRP A 198 18.55 17.43 5.17
CA TRP A 198 18.84 16.20 4.43
C TRP A 198 20.16 16.31 3.67
N ASP A 199 20.71 15.17 3.31
CA ASP A 199 21.89 15.08 2.45
C ASP A 199 21.49 14.69 1.02
N GLY A 200 22.20 15.24 0.04
CA GLY A 200 21.91 15.03 -1.38
C GLY A 200 20.60 15.66 -1.85
N ALA A 201 19.99 15.08 -2.88
CA ALA A 201 18.73 15.55 -3.43
C ALA A 201 17.54 14.83 -2.79
N LEU A 202 16.49 15.59 -2.49
CA LEU A 202 15.19 15.09 -2.08
C LEU A 202 14.23 15.23 -3.26
N SER A 203 13.61 14.11 -3.71
CA SER A 203 12.88 14.11 -4.97
C SER A 203 11.44 13.61 -4.85
N PHE A 204 10.55 14.27 -5.61
CA PHE A 204 9.14 13.91 -5.78
C PHE A 204 8.82 13.91 -7.28
N ASN A 205 8.52 12.75 -7.85
CA ASN A 205 8.36 12.59 -9.29
C ASN A 205 7.07 11.86 -9.64
N THR A 206 6.33 12.39 -10.62
CA THR A 206 5.22 11.69 -11.27
C THR A 206 5.20 11.99 -12.76
N VAL A 207 4.47 11.20 -13.54
CA VAL A 207 4.22 11.53 -14.95
C VAL A 207 2.82 12.13 -15.11
N ASN A 208 1.82 11.43 -14.58
CA ASN A 208 0.42 11.83 -14.68
C ASN A 208 -0.17 12.00 -13.29
N GLY A 209 -0.08 13.20 -12.74
CA GLY A 209 -0.62 13.55 -11.43
C GLY A 209 0.01 14.83 -10.90
N SER A 210 -0.58 15.36 -9.84
CA SER A 210 -0.08 16.56 -9.17
C SER A 210 0.81 16.21 -8.00
N ILE A 211 1.75 17.09 -7.69
CA ILE A 211 2.66 16.96 -6.55
C ILE A 211 2.33 18.05 -5.54
N THR A 212 2.05 17.68 -4.31
CA THR A 212 1.91 18.60 -3.18
C THR A 212 2.90 18.20 -2.10
N VAL A 213 3.82 19.09 -1.75
CA VAL A 213 4.81 18.88 -0.69
C VAL A 213 4.65 19.95 0.37
N ASN A 214 4.43 19.52 1.61
CA ASN A 214 4.42 20.39 2.79
C ASN A 214 5.79 20.26 3.47
N LEU A 215 6.52 21.38 3.52
CA LEU A 215 7.82 21.47 4.20
C LEU A 215 7.65 22.10 5.58
N PRO A 216 8.45 21.70 6.57
CA PRO A 216 8.42 22.34 7.88
C PRO A 216 8.92 23.78 7.80
N ASP A 217 8.57 24.57 8.82
CA ASP A 217 9.07 25.92 8.95
C ASP A 217 10.60 25.95 9.13
N GLY A 218 11.24 27.04 8.67
CA GLY A 218 12.67 27.24 8.78
C GLY A 218 13.53 26.39 7.84
N VAL A 219 12.93 25.69 6.88
CA VAL A 219 13.67 24.95 5.86
C VAL A 219 14.54 25.89 5.02
N SER A 220 15.74 25.44 4.67
CA SER A 220 16.65 26.08 3.72
C SER A 220 16.99 25.07 2.62
N THR A 221 16.64 25.40 1.37
CA THR A 221 16.77 24.48 0.22
C THR A 221 16.83 25.23 -1.11
N ASP A 222 17.52 24.63 -2.05
CA ASP A 222 17.47 25.05 -3.46
C ASP A 222 16.40 24.19 -4.17
N VAL A 223 15.36 24.87 -4.64
CA VAL A 223 14.18 24.24 -5.24
C VAL A 223 14.33 24.20 -6.75
N SER A 224 14.17 23.03 -7.33
CA SER A 224 14.01 22.81 -8.76
C SER A 224 12.67 22.13 -9.02
N ALA A 225 11.73 22.84 -9.63
CA ALA A 225 10.44 22.28 -9.97
C ALA A 225 10.14 22.44 -11.45
N SER A 226 9.57 21.40 -12.08
CA SER A 226 9.23 21.40 -13.50
C SER A 226 7.93 20.67 -13.81
N THR A 227 7.12 21.25 -14.69
CA THR A 227 5.93 20.62 -15.27
C THR A 227 5.84 20.91 -16.75
N VAL A 228 5.27 20.00 -17.54
CA VAL A 228 5.01 20.26 -18.97
C VAL A 228 3.60 20.82 -19.15
N ASN A 229 2.61 20.19 -18.54
CA ASN A 229 1.20 20.55 -18.64
C ASN A 229 0.62 20.74 -17.23
N GLY A 230 0.76 21.93 -16.66
CA GLY A 230 0.26 22.25 -15.34
C GLY A 230 0.72 23.64 -14.88
N SER A 231 0.49 23.92 -13.62
CA SER A 231 0.91 25.14 -12.94
C SER A 231 1.80 24.83 -11.73
N MET A 232 2.57 25.81 -11.29
CA MET A 232 3.39 25.69 -10.09
C MET A 232 3.03 26.83 -9.14
N ASN A 233 2.81 26.47 -7.88
CA ASN A 233 2.48 27.40 -6.82
C ASN A 233 3.37 27.10 -5.60
N THR A 234 3.81 28.17 -4.93
CA THR A 234 4.54 28.05 -3.67
C THR A 234 4.04 29.08 -2.67
N GLU A 235 4.00 28.68 -1.41
CA GLU A 235 3.72 29.58 -0.27
C GLU A 235 5.01 30.18 0.32
N PHE A 236 6.18 29.68 -0.10
CA PHE A 236 7.47 30.20 0.34
C PHE A 236 7.88 31.45 -0.46
N GLN A 237 8.57 32.35 0.21
CA GLN A 237 9.32 33.41 -0.47
C GLN A 237 10.55 32.80 -1.14
N LEU A 238 10.57 32.82 -2.47
CA LEU A 238 11.70 32.32 -3.26
C LEU A 238 12.58 33.46 -3.74
N THR A 239 13.87 33.35 -3.51
CA THR A 239 14.85 34.13 -4.27
C THR A 239 15.08 33.43 -5.61
N VAL A 240 14.51 33.96 -6.69
CA VAL A 240 14.60 33.36 -8.02
C VAL A 240 15.93 33.70 -8.67
N THR A 241 16.71 32.68 -9.01
CA THR A 241 17.92 32.80 -9.81
C THR A 241 17.66 32.24 -11.22
N GLY A 242 17.66 33.11 -12.23
CA GLY A 242 17.46 32.70 -13.62
C GLY A 242 16.10 33.10 -14.20
N ARG A 243 15.68 32.41 -15.27
CA ARG A 243 14.37 32.64 -15.92
C ARG A 243 13.28 31.84 -15.22
N PHE A 244 12.33 32.53 -14.63
CA PHE A 244 11.07 31.95 -14.20
C PHE A 244 10.17 31.73 -15.42
N SER A 245 9.66 30.54 -15.59
CA SER A 245 8.59 30.25 -16.55
C SER A 245 7.44 29.53 -15.84
N MET A 246 6.25 29.56 -16.43
CA MET A 246 5.12 28.77 -15.86
C MET A 246 5.37 27.25 -15.85
N LYS A 247 6.43 26.78 -16.47
CA LYS A 247 6.78 25.36 -16.63
C LYS A 247 8.08 24.94 -15.93
N SER A 248 8.84 25.90 -15.40
CA SER A 248 10.09 25.64 -14.69
C SER A 248 10.35 26.72 -13.66
N MET A 249 10.60 26.31 -12.44
CA MET A 249 10.89 27.18 -11.29
C MET A 249 12.20 26.71 -10.66
N HIS A 250 13.15 27.65 -10.58
CA HIS A 250 14.38 27.48 -9.81
C HIS A 250 14.48 28.63 -8.82
N GLY A 251 14.68 28.30 -7.57
CA GLY A 251 14.78 29.34 -6.54
C GLY A 251 15.27 28.79 -5.23
N THR A 252 15.72 29.68 -4.37
CA THR A 252 16.27 29.37 -3.06
C THR A 252 15.28 29.77 -1.98
N ILE A 253 15.00 28.89 -1.03
CA ILE A 253 14.29 29.12 0.20
C ILE A 253 15.35 29.25 1.31
N GLY A 254 15.24 30.31 2.13
CA GLY A 254 16.19 30.57 3.21
C GLY A 254 17.61 30.77 2.69
N SER A 255 18.58 30.05 3.24
CA SER A 255 19.99 30.10 2.82
C SER A 255 20.35 29.10 1.70
N GLY A 256 19.41 28.28 1.23
CA GLY A 256 19.67 27.25 0.24
C GLY A 256 20.54 26.09 0.75
N GLY A 257 21.24 25.44 -0.17
CA GLY A 257 22.31 24.48 0.11
C GLY A 257 21.93 22.99 0.08
N ARG A 258 20.64 22.67 -0.02
CA ARG A 258 20.12 21.29 -0.21
C ARG A 258 19.17 21.28 -1.39
N ASP A 259 19.24 20.26 -2.22
CA ASP A 259 18.40 20.20 -3.42
C ASP A 259 17.03 19.57 -3.12
N LEU A 260 15.97 20.26 -3.52
CA LEU A 260 14.60 19.76 -3.57
C LEU A 260 14.13 19.72 -5.02
N GLU A 261 13.89 18.55 -5.52
CA GLU A 261 13.49 18.32 -6.91
C GLU A 261 12.03 17.84 -6.99
N MET A 262 11.24 18.50 -7.82
CA MET A 262 9.85 18.11 -8.09
C MET A 262 9.59 18.13 -9.59
N ALA A 263 9.15 17.00 -10.15
CA ALA A 263 8.89 16.90 -11.57
C ALA A 263 7.58 16.16 -11.89
N THR A 264 6.78 16.75 -12.77
CA THR A 264 5.62 16.08 -13.37
C THR A 264 5.54 16.41 -14.85
N VAL A 265 4.85 15.58 -15.64
CA VAL A 265 4.55 15.90 -17.03
C VAL A 265 3.15 16.50 -17.12
N ASN A 266 2.16 15.84 -16.55
CA ASN A 266 0.76 16.26 -16.61
C ASN A 266 0.22 16.43 -15.18
N GLY A 267 0.34 17.62 -14.63
CA GLY A 267 -0.15 17.95 -13.30
C GLY A 267 0.48 19.23 -12.75
N SER A 268 -0.06 19.69 -11.65
CA SER A 268 0.43 20.89 -10.97
C SER A 268 1.33 20.55 -9.79
N ILE A 269 2.26 21.45 -9.48
CA ILE A 269 3.17 21.34 -8.34
C ILE A 269 2.82 22.41 -7.31
N HIS A 270 2.60 21.99 -6.08
CA HIS A 270 2.29 22.84 -4.95
C HIS A 270 3.31 22.63 -3.84
N LEU A 271 4.08 23.67 -3.53
CA LEU A 271 5.00 23.67 -2.40
C LEU A 271 4.42 24.53 -1.29
N LYS A 272 4.10 23.88 -0.17
CA LYS A 272 3.40 24.51 0.95
C LYS A 272 4.28 24.60 2.19
N SER A 273 4.08 25.66 2.96
CA SER A 273 4.61 25.77 4.31
C SER A 273 3.73 24.95 5.24
N GLY A 274 4.32 23.99 5.93
CA GLY A 274 3.63 23.20 6.92
C GLY A 274 3.52 23.99 8.21
N GLY A 275 2.26 24.23 8.63
CA GLY A 275 2.01 24.70 9.97
C GLY A 275 2.18 23.60 11.00
#